data_1aeecf7cdea6e703a1b5ff97f9ca99bb
#
_entry.id   1aeecf7cdea6e703a1b5ff97f9ca99bb
#
_cell.length_a   1.000
_cell.length_b   1.000
_cell.length_c   1.000
_cell.angle_alpha   90.00
_cell.angle_beta   90.00
_cell.angle_gamma   90.00
#
_symmetry.space_group_name_H-M   'P 1'
#
loop_
_entity.id
_entity.type
_entity.pdbx_description
1 polymer ?
#
loop_
_entity_poly.entity_id
_entity_poly.type
_entity_poly.pdbx_seq_one_letter_code
_entity_poly.pdbx_strand_id
1 'polypeptide(L)'
;MSEIRRLIDANRDYVDDHLGIANAEPRRNLAVVTCMDARIDVFAALGLDLGDAHVIRNAGGRVTEDVLRSLALSSHAHGVDSVVVMQHTRCGLAGVDNSELAEITGAGIDFFAIDDHVETLRADLKKIRDTPYLSILYEVAGFVHDIDSGHITEVVEA
;
A
#
# COMPACT_ATOMS: atom_id res chain seq x y z
N MET A 1 24.28 11.48 17.59
CA MET A 1 22.90 11.17 18.05
C MET A 1 22.38 10.09 17.11
N SER A 2 21.80 8.99 17.62
CA SER A 2 21.23 7.93 16.78
C SER A 2 19.94 8.41 16.10
N GLU A 3 19.60 7.82 14.95
CA GLU A 3 18.34 8.16 14.23
C GLU A 3 17.11 7.88 15.11
N ILE A 4 17.10 6.78 15.82
CA ILE A 4 16.01 6.45 16.76
C ILE A 4 15.81 7.57 17.80
N ARG A 5 16.89 8.17 18.30
CA ARG A 5 16.78 9.27 19.24
C ARG A 5 16.18 10.52 18.62
N ARG A 6 16.53 10.83 17.37
CA ARG A 6 15.91 11.94 16.62
C ARG A 6 14.42 11.78 16.44
N LEU A 7 13.95 10.55 16.15
CA LEU A 7 12.51 10.26 16.02
C LEU A 7 11.77 10.52 17.33
N ILE A 8 12.34 10.12 18.48
CA ILE A 8 11.74 10.36 19.79
C ILE A 8 11.69 11.86 20.10
N ASP A 9 12.74 12.59 19.76
CA ASP A 9 12.79 14.03 20.01
C ASP A 9 11.79 14.79 19.12
N ALA A 10 11.67 14.43 17.83
CA ALA A 10 10.65 14.99 16.91
C ALA A 10 9.21 14.70 17.37
N ASN A 11 8.95 13.53 17.97
CA ASN A 11 7.62 13.20 18.49
C ASN A 11 7.18 14.12 19.63
N ARG A 12 8.10 14.68 20.40
CA ARG A 12 7.74 15.63 21.47
C ARG A 12 7.12 16.90 20.92
N ASP A 13 7.65 17.42 19.80
CA ASP A 13 7.09 18.59 19.13
C ASP A 13 5.72 18.26 18.50
N TYR A 14 5.58 17.05 17.93
CA TYR A 14 4.33 16.58 17.35
C TYR A 14 3.18 16.46 18.36
N VAL A 15 3.48 16.04 19.59
CA VAL A 15 2.46 15.84 20.66
C VAL A 15 1.75 17.15 21.02
N ASP A 16 2.46 18.27 20.96
CA ASP A 16 1.91 19.58 21.36
C ASP A 16 0.79 20.05 20.41
N ASP A 17 0.86 19.65 19.13
CA ASP A 17 -0.13 20.02 18.10
C ASP A 17 -1.11 18.86 17.76
N HIS A 18 -0.97 17.69 18.42
CA HIS A 18 -1.77 16.52 18.10
C HIS A 18 -3.20 16.61 18.64
N LEU A 19 -4.16 16.75 17.75
CA LEU A 19 -5.59 16.83 18.10
C LEU A 19 -6.27 15.48 18.35
N GLY A 20 -5.61 14.39 17.99
CA GLY A 20 -6.19 13.05 18.03
C GLY A 20 -7.27 12.82 16.97
N ILE A 21 -7.47 11.56 16.61
CA ILE A 21 -8.57 11.09 15.77
C ILE A 21 -9.33 10.06 16.59
N ALA A 22 -10.61 10.31 16.85
CA ALA A 22 -11.39 9.54 17.80
C ALA A 22 -11.83 8.15 17.27
N ASN A 23 -11.81 7.94 15.95
CA ASN A 23 -12.34 6.72 15.32
C ASN A 23 -11.26 6.01 14.50
N ALA A 24 -11.21 4.69 14.59
CA ALA A 24 -10.34 3.85 13.79
C ALA A 24 -10.92 3.56 12.39
N GLU A 25 -12.21 3.83 12.17
CA GLU A 25 -12.87 3.67 10.88
C GLU A 25 -12.42 4.76 9.92
N PRO A 26 -11.93 4.44 8.71
CA PRO A 26 -11.53 5.44 7.74
C PRO A 26 -12.76 6.18 7.21
N ARG A 27 -12.72 7.52 7.23
CA ARG A 27 -13.86 8.37 6.85
C ARG A 27 -14.37 8.14 5.41
N ARG A 28 -13.50 7.66 4.52
CA ARG A 28 -13.85 7.41 3.10
C ARG A 28 -14.08 5.93 2.79
N ASN A 29 -14.20 5.07 3.80
CA ASN A 29 -14.37 3.62 3.64
C ASN A 29 -13.32 2.99 2.71
N LEU A 30 -12.14 3.56 2.65
CA LEU A 30 -11.07 3.27 1.69
C LEU A 30 -9.89 2.58 2.37
N ALA A 31 -9.32 1.58 1.69
CA ALA A 31 -7.97 1.11 1.95
C ALA A 31 -7.07 1.30 0.72
N VAL A 32 -5.84 1.70 0.96
CA VAL A 32 -4.80 1.84 -0.06
C VAL A 32 -3.68 0.86 0.25
N VAL A 33 -3.37 -0.02 -0.70
CA VAL A 33 -2.19 -0.89 -0.67
C VAL A 33 -1.15 -0.31 -1.60
N THR A 34 0.03 0.02 -1.11
CA THR A 34 1.06 0.64 -1.95
C THR A 34 2.48 0.28 -1.51
N CYS A 35 3.47 0.72 -2.30
CA CYS A 35 4.88 0.46 -2.02
C CYS A 35 5.38 1.21 -0.79
N MET A 36 6.34 0.60 -0.09
CA MET A 36 7.08 1.21 1.01
C MET A 36 8.07 2.30 0.56
N ASP A 37 8.21 2.55 -0.73
CA ASP A 37 9.13 3.53 -1.30
C ASP A 37 8.95 4.92 -0.66
N ALA A 38 10.03 5.44 -0.09
CA ALA A 38 10.02 6.69 0.67
C ALA A 38 9.68 7.94 -0.15
N ARG A 39 9.70 7.84 -1.49
CA ARG A 39 9.33 8.94 -2.41
C ARG A 39 7.83 9.11 -2.58
N ILE A 40 7.01 8.15 -2.11
CA ILE A 40 5.55 8.18 -2.26
C ILE A 40 4.91 8.84 -1.04
N ASP A 41 4.38 10.04 -1.23
CA ASP A 41 3.44 10.66 -0.31
C ASP A 41 2.02 10.26 -0.70
N VAL A 42 1.52 9.20 -0.06
CA VAL A 42 0.22 8.59 -0.38
C VAL A 42 -0.91 9.58 -0.18
N PHE A 43 -0.84 10.38 0.87
CA PHE A 43 -1.90 11.32 1.21
C PHE A 43 -1.98 12.45 0.19
N ALA A 44 -0.85 13.08 -0.11
CA ALA A 44 -0.82 14.15 -1.10
C ALA A 44 -1.17 13.64 -2.51
N ALA A 45 -0.62 12.48 -2.91
CA ALA A 45 -0.85 11.92 -4.25
C ALA A 45 -2.32 11.56 -4.52
N LEU A 46 -3.06 11.13 -3.49
CA LEU A 46 -4.46 10.71 -3.61
C LEU A 46 -5.46 11.75 -3.07
N GLY A 47 -5.02 12.91 -2.62
CA GLY A 47 -5.89 13.94 -2.04
C GLY A 47 -6.60 13.45 -0.78
N LEU A 48 -5.87 12.75 0.09
CA LEU A 48 -6.36 12.20 1.36
C LEU A 48 -5.84 13.01 2.53
N ASP A 49 -6.64 13.10 3.57
CA ASP A 49 -6.23 13.60 4.88
C ASP A 49 -6.00 12.45 5.87
N LEU A 50 -5.32 12.74 6.97
CA LEU A 50 -5.15 11.80 8.06
C LEU A 50 -6.53 11.32 8.57
N GLY A 51 -6.74 10.01 8.60
CA GLY A 51 -8.01 9.38 8.98
C GLY A 51 -8.97 9.12 7.82
N ASP A 52 -8.63 9.43 6.57
CA ASP A 52 -9.49 9.16 5.41
C ASP A 52 -9.43 7.73 4.93
N ALA A 53 -8.29 7.08 5.04
CA ALA A 53 -8.08 5.73 4.52
C ALA A 53 -7.15 4.91 5.42
N HIS A 54 -7.31 3.59 5.39
CA HIS A 54 -6.25 2.69 5.85
C HIS A 54 -5.16 2.61 4.79
N VAL A 55 -3.89 2.78 5.19
CA VAL A 55 -2.75 2.70 4.27
C VAL A 55 -1.87 1.52 4.66
N ILE A 56 -1.76 0.54 3.77
CA ILE A 56 -0.94 -0.66 3.92
C ILE A 56 0.25 -0.53 2.97
N ARG A 57 1.48 -0.65 3.48
CA ARG A 57 2.69 -0.49 2.68
C ARG A 57 3.62 -1.68 2.84
N ASN A 58 4.08 -2.22 1.71
CA ASN A 58 5.09 -3.27 1.65
C ASN A 58 6.01 -3.11 0.44
N ALA A 59 6.98 -4.01 0.26
CA ALA A 59 7.83 -4.02 -0.92
C ALA A 59 6.97 -4.21 -2.19
N GLY A 60 7.03 -3.24 -3.10
CA GLY A 60 6.33 -3.26 -4.38
C GLY A 60 4.83 -2.95 -4.33
N GLY A 61 4.23 -2.75 -3.17
CA GLY A 61 2.77 -2.59 -3.06
C GLY A 61 2.01 -3.84 -3.49
N ARG A 62 2.54 -5.04 -3.16
CA ARG A 62 2.04 -6.34 -3.60
C ARG A 62 0.98 -6.89 -2.65
N VAL A 63 -0.01 -7.59 -3.21
CA VAL A 63 -1.06 -8.27 -2.44
C VAL A 63 -0.54 -9.60 -1.90
N THR A 64 0.06 -9.55 -0.72
CA THR A 64 0.56 -10.70 0.04
C THR A 64 -0.52 -11.24 0.99
N GLU A 65 -0.27 -12.38 1.62
CA GLU A 65 -1.17 -12.95 2.64
C GLU A 65 -1.41 -11.98 3.81
N ASP A 66 -0.39 -11.20 4.20
CA ASP A 66 -0.54 -10.20 5.25
C ASP A 66 -1.42 -9.01 4.81
N VAL A 67 -1.34 -8.62 3.55
CA VAL A 67 -2.26 -7.62 2.96
C VAL A 67 -3.70 -8.14 2.98
N LEU A 68 -3.95 -9.38 2.57
CA LEU A 68 -5.29 -9.98 2.62
C LEU A 68 -5.85 -10.00 4.04
N ARG A 69 -5.02 -10.39 5.02
CA ARG A 69 -5.36 -10.36 6.45
C ARG A 69 -5.73 -8.93 6.91
N SER A 70 -4.96 -7.95 6.50
CA SER A 70 -5.17 -6.53 6.85
C SER A 70 -6.45 -5.98 6.21
N LEU A 71 -6.71 -6.32 4.94
CA LEU A 71 -7.95 -5.95 4.24
C LEU A 71 -9.18 -6.62 4.87
N ALA A 72 -9.06 -7.86 5.35
CA ALA A 72 -10.15 -8.53 6.08
C ALA A 72 -10.54 -7.76 7.36
N LEU A 73 -9.56 -7.33 8.15
CA LEU A 73 -9.83 -6.48 9.32
C LEU A 73 -10.45 -5.15 8.91
N SER A 74 -9.88 -4.49 7.89
CA SER A 74 -10.37 -3.20 7.37
C SER A 74 -11.82 -3.28 6.93
N SER A 75 -12.20 -4.32 6.20
CA SER A 75 -13.55 -4.45 5.64
C SER A 75 -14.58 -4.92 6.68
N HIS A 76 -14.26 -5.93 7.50
CA HIS A 76 -15.23 -6.52 8.43
C HIS A 76 -15.38 -5.75 9.75
N ALA A 77 -14.31 -5.11 10.22
CA ALA A 77 -14.32 -4.42 11.51
C ALA A 77 -14.38 -2.89 11.39
N HIS A 78 -13.96 -2.33 10.26
CA HIS A 78 -13.80 -0.87 10.09
C HIS A 78 -14.53 -0.29 8.86
N GLY A 79 -15.45 -1.05 8.24
CA GLY A 79 -16.35 -0.54 7.22
C GLY A 79 -15.70 -0.17 5.87
N VAL A 80 -14.48 -0.64 5.60
CA VAL A 80 -13.86 -0.45 4.28
C VAL A 80 -14.61 -1.29 3.25
N ASP A 81 -15.04 -0.66 2.17
CA ASP A 81 -15.72 -1.27 1.02
C ASP A 81 -14.97 -1.04 -0.30
N SER A 82 -14.00 -0.14 -0.32
CA SER A 82 -13.24 0.23 -1.52
C SER A 82 -11.74 0.05 -1.28
N VAL A 83 -11.04 -0.56 -2.24
CA VAL A 83 -9.60 -0.84 -2.17
C VAL A 83 -8.90 -0.35 -3.43
N VAL A 84 -7.81 0.38 -3.24
CA VAL A 84 -6.86 0.73 -4.30
C VAL A 84 -5.55 0.01 -4.08
N VAL A 85 -5.05 -0.69 -5.10
CA VAL A 85 -3.68 -1.21 -5.14
C VAL A 85 -2.87 -0.31 -6.05
N MET A 86 -1.92 0.43 -5.48
CA MET A 86 -1.11 1.41 -6.22
C MET A 86 0.36 0.97 -6.27
N GLN A 87 0.83 0.60 -7.46
CA GLN A 87 2.24 0.41 -7.78
C GLN A 87 2.85 1.72 -8.32
N HIS A 88 4.14 1.75 -8.59
CA HIS A 88 4.81 2.96 -9.08
C HIS A 88 5.96 2.65 -10.02
N THR A 89 6.27 3.60 -10.91
CA THR A 89 7.43 3.50 -11.81
C THR A 89 8.75 3.53 -11.01
N ARG A 90 9.80 2.94 -11.56
CA ARG A 90 11.14 2.84 -10.93
C ARG A 90 11.12 2.23 -9.52
N CYS A 91 10.24 1.25 -9.31
CA CYS A 91 10.20 0.46 -8.09
C CYS A 91 11.45 -0.43 -7.99
N GLY A 92 11.97 -0.61 -6.78
CA GLY A 92 13.10 -1.49 -6.53
C GLY A 92 12.83 -2.98 -6.80
N LEU A 93 11.56 -3.38 -6.95
CA LEU A 93 11.16 -4.73 -7.37
C LEU A 93 10.86 -4.83 -8.88
N ALA A 94 10.92 -3.73 -9.62
CA ALA A 94 10.70 -3.74 -11.07
C ALA A 94 12.01 -3.91 -11.83
N GLY A 95 12.06 -4.88 -12.75
CA GLY A 95 13.23 -5.15 -13.58
C GLY A 95 14.34 -5.95 -12.89
N VAL A 96 14.07 -6.56 -11.76
CA VAL A 96 14.91 -7.56 -11.08
C VAL A 96 14.12 -8.83 -10.87
N ASP A 97 14.78 -9.98 -10.91
CA ASP A 97 14.10 -11.25 -10.65
C ASP A 97 14.27 -11.73 -9.19
N ASN A 98 13.44 -12.70 -8.80
CA ASN A 98 13.48 -13.25 -7.45
C ASN A 98 14.82 -13.93 -7.11
N SER A 99 15.52 -14.51 -8.08
CA SER A 99 16.80 -15.17 -7.84
C SER A 99 17.90 -14.16 -7.55
N GLU A 100 17.90 -13.04 -8.25
CA GLU A 100 18.82 -11.93 -8.01
C GLU A 100 18.60 -11.34 -6.60
N LEU A 101 17.36 -11.11 -6.21
CA LEU A 101 17.01 -10.62 -4.88
C LEU A 101 17.37 -11.62 -3.77
N ALA A 102 17.17 -12.91 -4.02
CA ALA A 102 17.57 -13.97 -3.10
C ALA A 102 19.10 -14.01 -2.89
N GLU A 103 19.87 -13.78 -3.96
CA GLU A 103 21.33 -13.70 -3.88
C GLU A 103 21.79 -12.49 -3.06
N ILE A 104 21.23 -11.30 -3.34
CA ILE A 104 21.57 -10.05 -2.64
C ILE A 104 21.23 -10.13 -1.15
N THR A 105 20.11 -10.73 -0.80
CA THR A 105 19.60 -10.75 0.58
C THR A 105 20.03 -11.98 1.37
N GLY A 106 20.46 -13.05 0.69
CA GLY A 106 20.67 -14.37 1.28
C GLY A 106 19.36 -15.06 1.72
N ALA A 107 18.20 -14.57 1.31
CA ALA A 107 16.90 -15.09 1.72
C ALA A 107 16.23 -15.87 0.57
N GLY A 108 15.95 -17.14 0.83
CA GLY A 108 15.23 -18.02 -0.12
C GLY A 108 13.72 -17.86 -0.05
N ILE A 109 13.23 -16.61 -0.21
CA ILE A 109 11.80 -16.27 -0.19
C ILE A 109 11.39 -15.66 -1.53
N ASP A 110 10.08 -15.67 -1.83
CA ASP A 110 9.53 -14.93 -2.96
C ASP A 110 9.40 -13.45 -2.60
N PHE A 111 10.08 -12.59 -3.36
CA PHE A 111 9.99 -11.14 -3.22
C PHE A 111 8.85 -10.52 -4.00
N PHE A 112 8.12 -11.31 -4.80
CA PHE A 112 7.04 -10.84 -5.66
C PHE A 112 7.49 -9.76 -6.65
N ALA A 113 8.62 -10.00 -7.33
CA ALA A 113 9.18 -9.11 -8.34
C ALA A 113 8.12 -8.67 -9.38
N ILE A 114 8.33 -7.50 -9.97
CA ILE A 114 7.39 -6.88 -10.91
C ILE A 114 8.03 -6.87 -12.30
N ASP A 115 7.55 -7.73 -13.19
CA ASP A 115 7.97 -7.74 -14.59
C ASP A 115 7.19 -6.70 -15.41
N ASP A 116 5.88 -6.64 -15.22
CA ASP A 116 4.97 -5.70 -15.84
C ASP A 116 3.95 -5.21 -14.82
N HIS A 117 3.80 -3.90 -14.68
CA HIS A 117 2.90 -3.31 -13.68
C HIS A 117 1.43 -3.66 -13.93
N VAL A 118 0.99 -3.67 -15.21
CA VAL A 118 -0.41 -3.93 -15.56
C VAL A 118 -0.78 -5.37 -15.24
N GLU A 119 0.03 -6.32 -15.70
CA GLU A 119 -0.21 -7.74 -15.46
C GLU A 119 -0.09 -8.10 -13.97
N THR A 120 0.87 -7.48 -13.27
CA THR A 120 1.05 -7.65 -11.84
C THR A 120 -0.15 -7.12 -11.04
N LEU A 121 -0.64 -5.92 -11.38
CA LEU A 121 -1.85 -5.36 -10.77
C LEU A 121 -3.07 -6.24 -11.02
N ARG A 122 -3.26 -6.73 -12.27
CA ARG A 122 -4.36 -7.65 -12.57
C ARG A 122 -4.32 -8.91 -11.71
N ALA A 123 -3.15 -9.50 -11.54
CA ALA A 123 -2.98 -10.68 -10.68
C ALA A 123 -3.28 -10.36 -9.21
N ASP A 124 -2.80 -9.23 -8.72
CA ASP A 124 -3.00 -8.78 -7.35
C ASP A 124 -4.49 -8.44 -7.06
N LEU A 125 -5.17 -7.74 -7.97
CA LEU A 125 -6.61 -7.47 -7.86
C LEU A 125 -7.44 -8.76 -7.92
N LYS A 126 -7.09 -9.67 -8.84
CA LYS A 126 -7.73 -10.98 -8.92
C LYS A 126 -7.57 -11.75 -7.60
N LYS A 127 -6.40 -11.72 -6.97
CA LYS A 127 -6.16 -12.35 -5.68
C LYS A 127 -7.11 -11.80 -4.60
N ILE A 128 -7.36 -10.49 -4.55
CA ILE A 128 -8.35 -9.89 -3.65
C ILE A 128 -9.75 -10.42 -3.97
N ARG A 129 -10.16 -10.38 -5.24
CA ARG A 129 -11.50 -10.79 -5.68
C ARG A 129 -11.78 -12.28 -5.47
N ASP A 130 -10.78 -13.13 -5.67
CA ASP A 130 -10.89 -14.58 -5.46
C ASP A 130 -10.88 -14.98 -3.96
N THR A 131 -10.58 -14.04 -3.07
CA THR A 131 -10.51 -14.29 -1.63
C THR A 131 -11.94 -14.26 -1.02
N PRO A 132 -12.50 -15.39 -0.56
CA PRO A 132 -13.93 -15.48 -0.21
C PRO A 132 -14.34 -14.51 0.92
N TYR A 133 -13.46 -14.29 1.91
CA TYR A 133 -13.75 -13.37 3.02
C TYR A 133 -13.59 -11.89 2.67
N LEU A 134 -13.19 -11.55 1.43
CA LEU A 134 -13.17 -10.19 0.89
C LEU A 134 -14.30 -9.91 -0.12
N SER A 135 -15.25 -10.83 -0.26
CA SER A 135 -16.39 -10.70 -1.18
C SER A 135 -17.33 -9.53 -0.86
N ILE A 136 -17.17 -8.91 0.32
CA ILE A 136 -17.93 -7.72 0.73
C ILE A 136 -17.36 -6.42 0.15
N LEU A 137 -16.17 -6.44 -0.44
CA LEU A 137 -15.58 -5.28 -1.09
C LEU A 137 -16.39 -4.93 -2.35
N TYR A 138 -16.86 -3.69 -2.41
CA TYR A 138 -17.65 -3.17 -3.53
C TYR A 138 -16.75 -2.82 -4.71
N GLU A 139 -15.68 -2.07 -4.46
CA GLU A 139 -14.78 -1.55 -5.47
C GLU A 139 -13.32 -1.97 -5.19
N VAL A 140 -12.63 -2.45 -6.23
CA VAL A 140 -11.20 -2.77 -6.16
C VAL A 140 -10.55 -2.30 -7.46
N ALA A 141 -9.63 -1.33 -7.38
CA ALA A 141 -8.97 -0.73 -8.53
C ALA A 141 -7.45 -0.79 -8.44
N GLY A 142 -6.79 -0.79 -9.59
CA GLY A 142 -5.33 -0.82 -9.72
C GLY A 142 -4.78 0.44 -10.37
N PHE A 143 -3.80 1.08 -9.72
CA PHE A 143 -3.16 2.31 -10.17
C PHE A 143 -1.67 2.13 -10.38
N VAL A 144 -1.11 2.85 -11.35
CA VAL A 144 0.34 3.09 -11.48
C VAL A 144 0.63 4.57 -11.24
N HIS A 145 1.42 4.85 -10.22
CA HIS A 145 1.91 6.18 -9.90
C HIS A 145 3.26 6.41 -10.60
N ASP A 146 3.34 7.39 -11.45
CA ASP A 146 4.61 7.83 -12.02
C ASP A 146 5.38 8.66 -11.00
N ILE A 147 6.51 8.14 -10.54
CA ILE A 147 7.29 8.74 -9.45
C ILE A 147 7.95 10.05 -9.82
N ASP A 148 8.14 10.33 -11.11
CA ASP A 148 8.80 11.54 -11.59
C ASP A 148 7.81 12.69 -11.79
N SER A 149 6.64 12.40 -12.34
CA SER A 149 5.62 13.41 -12.65
C SER A 149 4.54 13.54 -11.56
N GLY A 150 4.40 12.54 -10.70
CA GLY A 150 3.30 12.43 -9.73
C GLY A 150 1.97 12.02 -10.35
N HIS A 151 1.93 11.75 -11.66
CA HIS A 151 0.70 11.36 -12.33
C HIS A 151 0.29 9.94 -11.95
N ILE A 152 -1.02 9.74 -11.79
CA ILE A 152 -1.62 8.43 -11.54
C ILE A 152 -2.41 8.00 -12.76
N THR A 153 -2.12 6.79 -13.24
CA THR A 153 -2.90 6.15 -14.30
C THR A 153 -3.68 4.99 -13.71
N GLU A 154 -4.98 5.02 -13.88
CA GLU A 154 -5.83 3.86 -13.62
C GLU A 154 -5.58 2.81 -14.68
N VAL A 155 -5.28 1.59 -14.25
CA VAL A 155 -4.84 0.54 -15.17
C VAL A 155 -5.87 -0.57 -15.24
N VAL A 156 -6.59 -0.86 -14.18
CA VAL A 156 -7.55 -1.97 -14.10
C VAL A 156 -8.66 -1.63 -13.10
N GLU A 157 -9.90 -1.66 -13.56
CA GLU A 157 -11.06 -1.97 -12.72
C GLU A 157 -11.23 -3.49 -12.65
N ALA A 158 -11.45 -4.03 -11.47
CA ALA A 158 -11.72 -5.45 -11.27
C ALA A 158 -13.19 -5.68 -10.87
#